data_5ba7c484e25a131789a516548e49d674
#
_entry.id   5ba7c484e25a131789a516548e49d674
#
_cell.length_a   1.000
_cell.length_b   1.000
_cell.length_c   1.000
_cell.angle_alpha   90.00
_cell.angle_beta   90.00
_cell.angle_gamma   90.00
#
_symmetry.space_group_name_H-M   'P 1'
#
loop_
_entity.id
_entity.type
_entity.pdbx_description
1 polymer ?
#
loop_
_entity_poly.entity_id
_entity_poly.type
_entity_poly.pdbx_seq_one_letter_code
_entity_poly.pdbx_strand_id
1 'polypeptide(L)'
;AYLRKPYDTLKVYNSALNMCKYYFKCDELAQIPNEKGKIKNKFRRSNSAAILAARPNLINGGIQFFNLDKNKEALDFFATYVDIAINPMFEKENLLQTDTVLPQIAYYASLAAAKMEDYPSVLKYAPYAKEDKEVGKYAMEFISTALKAQGDTVKWIASLKDGIQKYPEHSFFFGHLIDYYSNNNKFDEAMQFADDMLA
;
A
#
# COMPACT_ATOMS: atom_id res chain seq x y z
N ALA A 1 11.65 -11.89 -25.10
CA ALA A 1 12.67 -12.63 -24.34
C ALA A 1 12.94 -14.02 -24.94
N TYR A 2 11.94 -14.80 -25.30
CA TYR A 2 12.09 -16.16 -25.85
C TYR A 2 12.93 -16.23 -27.14
N LEU A 3 12.89 -15.19 -27.97
CA LEU A 3 13.60 -15.15 -29.25
C LEU A 3 14.92 -14.36 -29.20
N ARG A 4 15.39 -13.93 -28.03
CA ARG A 4 16.58 -13.07 -27.85
C ARG A 4 16.57 -11.80 -28.73
N LYS A 5 15.39 -11.35 -29.17
CA LYS A 5 15.24 -10.10 -29.91
C LYS A 5 15.11 -8.93 -28.94
N PRO A 6 15.61 -7.74 -29.29
CA PRO A 6 15.36 -6.53 -28.53
C PRO A 6 13.84 -6.32 -28.41
N TYR A 7 13.38 -5.98 -27.22
CA TYR A 7 11.97 -5.67 -26.97
C TYR A 7 11.86 -4.43 -26.07
N ASP A 8 10.76 -3.72 -26.21
CA ASP A 8 10.44 -2.58 -25.37
C ASP A 8 9.96 -3.07 -24.00
N THR A 9 10.84 -2.93 -23.03
CA THR A 9 10.60 -3.39 -21.65
C THR A 9 9.42 -2.68 -21.02
N LEU A 10 9.28 -1.36 -21.23
CA LEU A 10 8.15 -0.58 -20.71
C LEU A 10 6.82 -1.05 -21.29
N LYS A 11 6.82 -1.38 -22.58
CA LYS A 11 5.62 -1.93 -23.25
C LYS A 11 5.22 -3.29 -22.64
N VAL A 12 6.19 -4.14 -22.29
CA VAL A 12 5.92 -5.42 -21.62
C VAL A 12 5.30 -5.18 -20.25
N TYR A 13 5.86 -4.27 -19.43
CA TYR A 13 5.32 -3.98 -18.11
C TYR A 13 3.92 -3.37 -18.18
N ASN A 14 3.70 -2.40 -19.05
CA ASN A 14 2.37 -1.82 -19.25
C ASN A 14 1.34 -2.86 -19.75
N SER A 15 1.77 -3.81 -20.59
CA SER A 15 0.89 -4.90 -21.03
C SER A 15 0.50 -5.82 -19.87
N ALA A 16 1.44 -6.13 -18.96
CA ALA A 16 1.17 -6.90 -17.76
C ALA A 16 0.19 -6.18 -16.81
N LEU A 17 0.40 -4.88 -16.57
CA LEU A 17 -0.50 -4.06 -15.77
C LEU A 17 -1.91 -4.02 -16.37
N ASN A 18 -2.02 -3.75 -17.66
CA ASN A 18 -3.32 -3.70 -18.35
C ASN A 18 -4.02 -5.06 -18.31
N MET A 19 -3.28 -6.16 -18.49
CA MET A 19 -3.84 -7.51 -18.36
C MET A 19 -4.44 -7.73 -16.98
N CYS A 20 -3.75 -7.36 -15.91
CA CYS A 20 -4.28 -7.48 -14.55
C CYS A 20 -5.57 -6.67 -14.39
N LYS A 21 -5.59 -5.40 -14.83
CA LYS A 21 -6.77 -4.53 -14.75
C LYS A 21 -7.96 -5.12 -15.52
N TYR A 22 -7.74 -5.62 -16.73
CA TYR A 22 -8.82 -6.24 -17.52
C TYR A 22 -9.31 -7.56 -16.91
N TYR A 23 -8.44 -8.36 -16.35
CA TYR A 23 -8.84 -9.62 -15.72
C TYR A 23 -9.59 -9.39 -14.40
N PHE A 24 -9.24 -8.39 -13.63
CA PHE A 24 -10.04 -7.96 -12.49
C PHE A 24 -11.44 -7.52 -12.93
N LYS A 25 -11.52 -6.69 -13.98
CA LYS A 25 -12.81 -6.26 -14.50
C LYS A 25 -13.64 -7.43 -15.04
N CYS A 26 -13.00 -8.40 -15.69
CA CYS A 26 -13.66 -9.63 -16.15
C CYS A 26 -14.23 -10.42 -14.95
N ASP A 27 -13.48 -10.56 -13.86
CA ASP A 27 -13.96 -11.27 -12.67
C ASP A 27 -15.09 -10.50 -11.97
N GLU A 28 -14.98 -9.19 -11.82
CA GLU A 28 -16.03 -8.35 -11.27
C GLU A 28 -17.35 -8.51 -12.03
N LEU A 29 -17.31 -8.45 -13.36
CA LEU A 29 -18.48 -8.65 -14.21
C LEU A 29 -19.04 -10.09 -14.12
N ALA A 30 -18.17 -11.07 -13.93
CA ALA A 30 -18.58 -12.46 -13.77
C ALA A 30 -19.28 -12.76 -12.43
N GLN A 31 -19.14 -11.87 -11.42
CA GLN A 31 -19.88 -11.94 -10.15
C GLN A 31 -21.33 -11.43 -10.29
N ILE A 32 -21.70 -10.77 -11.38
CA ILE A 32 -23.07 -10.32 -11.61
C ILE A 32 -23.92 -11.54 -11.98
N PRO A 33 -25.00 -11.86 -11.21
CA PRO A 33 -25.87 -12.96 -11.52
C PRO A 33 -26.53 -12.79 -12.90
N ASN A 34 -26.65 -13.88 -13.64
CA ASN A 34 -27.41 -13.88 -14.88
C ASN A 34 -28.94 -13.84 -14.63
N GLU A 35 -29.74 -13.81 -15.68
CA GLU A 35 -31.23 -13.79 -15.61
C GLU A 35 -31.83 -14.92 -14.75
N LYS A 36 -31.09 -16.00 -14.52
CA LYS A 36 -31.47 -17.14 -13.68
C LYS A 36 -30.90 -17.07 -12.26
N GLY A 37 -30.34 -15.92 -11.85
CA GLY A 37 -29.71 -15.71 -10.54
C GLY A 37 -28.39 -16.48 -10.35
N LYS A 38 -27.78 -17.01 -11.41
CA LYS A 38 -26.55 -17.81 -11.30
C LYS A 38 -25.30 -16.97 -11.64
N ILE A 39 -24.28 -17.06 -10.79
CA ILE A 39 -22.93 -16.53 -11.04
C ILE A 39 -22.13 -17.54 -11.87
N LYS A 40 -21.45 -17.07 -12.91
CA LYS A 40 -20.62 -17.89 -13.81
C LYS A 40 -19.18 -17.38 -13.88
N ASN A 41 -18.32 -17.96 -13.06
CA ASN A 41 -16.89 -17.60 -12.97
C ASN A 41 -16.01 -18.42 -13.92
N LYS A 42 -16.43 -18.58 -15.18
CA LYS A 42 -15.77 -19.47 -16.16
C LYS A 42 -14.27 -19.19 -16.32
N PHE A 43 -13.86 -17.91 -16.28
CA PHE A 43 -12.48 -17.49 -16.58
C PHE A 43 -11.66 -17.21 -15.32
N ARG A 44 -12.25 -17.27 -14.12
CA ARG A 44 -11.56 -16.89 -12.87
C ARG A 44 -10.24 -17.64 -12.68
N ARG A 45 -10.25 -18.97 -12.83
CA ARG A 45 -9.06 -19.82 -12.65
C ARG A 45 -7.94 -19.50 -13.64
N SER A 46 -8.26 -19.32 -14.93
CA SER A 46 -7.24 -18.99 -15.95
C SER A 46 -6.70 -17.59 -15.77
N ASN A 47 -7.57 -16.64 -15.45
CA ASN A 47 -7.19 -15.25 -15.24
C ASN A 47 -6.33 -15.08 -13.98
N SER A 48 -6.69 -15.74 -12.87
CA SER A 48 -5.87 -15.70 -11.65
C SER A 48 -4.47 -16.27 -11.88
N ALA A 49 -4.36 -17.40 -12.56
CA ALA A 49 -3.06 -17.99 -12.89
C ALA A 49 -2.19 -17.05 -13.76
N ALA A 50 -2.79 -16.39 -14.75
CA ALA A 50 -2.08 -15.44 -15.61
C ALA A 50 -1.64 -14.19 -14.83
N ILE A 51 -2.48 -13.65 -13.94
CA ILE A 51 -2.14 -12.52 -13.07
C ILE A 51 -0.97 -12.89 -12.15
N LEU A 52 -1.01 -14.04 -11.50
CA LEU A 52 0.10 -14.49 -10.62
C LEU A 52 1.41 -14.61 -11.38
N ALA A 53 1.38 -15.15 -12.58
CA ALA A 53 2.57 -15.25 -13.43
C ALA A 53 3.13 -13.87 -13.86
N ALA A 54 2.26 -12.85 -13.93
CA ALA A 54 2.66 -11.50 -14.34
C ALA A 54 3.12 -10.62 -13.16
N ARG A 55 2.85 -10.99 -11.89
CA ARG A 55 3.17 -10.17 -10.70
C ARG A 55 4.61 -9.63 -10.67
N PRO A 56 5.67 -10.39 -11.01
CA PRO A 56 7.02 -9.84 -11.03
C PRO A 56 7.20 -8.65 -11.97
N ASN A 57 6.44 -8.60 -13.07
CA ASN A 57 6.49 -7.47 -14.01
C ASN A 57 5.86 -6.21 -13.41
N LEU A 58 4.93 -6.34 -12.45
CA LEU A 58 4.37 -5.19 -11.74
C LEU A 58 5.44 -4.53 -10.86
N ILE A 59 6.25 -5.32 -10.14
CA ILE A 59 7.37 -4.79 -9.35
C ILE A 59 8.35 -4.06 -10.26
N ASN A 60 8.80 -4.72 -11.32
CA ASN A 60 9.79 -4.16 -12.25
C ASN A 60 9.28 -2.88 -12.93
N GLY A 61 8.01 -2.87 -13.35
CA GLY A 61 7.38 -1.68 -13.94
C GLY A 61 7.29 -0.54 -12.93
N GLY A 62 6.84 -0.83 -11.71
CA GLY A 62 6.78 0.15 -10.63
C GLY A 62 8.13 0.79 -10.33
N ILE A 63 9.18 -0.02 -10.17
CA ILE A 63 10.56 0.46 -9.95
C ILE A 63 11.03 1.33 -11.11
N GLN A 64 10.79 0.89 -12.35
CA GLN A 64 11.20 1.65 -13.54
C GLN A 64 10.57 3.04 -13.59
N PHE A 65 9.26 3.15 -13.35
CA PHE A 65 8.57 4.43 -13.35
C PHE A 65 8.93 5.29 -12.13
N PHE A 66 9.13 4.66 -10.97
CA PHE A 66 9.55 5.36 -9.75
C PHE A 66 10.94 6.00 -9.92
N ASN A 67 11.90 5.31 -10.53
CA ASN A 67 13.23 5.83 -10.84
C ASN A 67 13.22 6.97 -11.86
N LEU A 68 12.15 7.07 -12.68
CA LEU A 68 11.92 8.17 -13.60
C LEU A 68 11.10 9.31 -12.98
N ASP A 69 10.86 9.28 -11.67
CA ASP A 69 10.00 10.21 -10.91
C ASP A 69 8.56 10.30 -11.45
N LYS A 70 8.09 9.26 -12.12
CA LYS A 70 6.72 9.10 -12.61
C LYS A 70 5.87 8.41 -11.54
N ASN A 71 5.59 9.15 -10.48
CA ASN A 71 5.00 8.61 -9.28
C ASN A 71 3.59 8.06 -9.49
N LYS A 72 2.80 8.63 -10.40
CA LYS A 72 1.45 8.15 -10.72
C LYS A 72 1.49 6.78 -11.38
N GLU A 73 2.34 6.62 -12.38
CA GLU A 73 2.53 5.34 -13.05
C GLU A 73 3.13 4.30 -12.09
N ALA A 74 4.12 4.69 -11.28
CA ALA A 74 4.70 3.83 -10.27
C ALA A 74 3.64 3.33 -9.27
N LEU A 75 2.79 4.24 -8.78
CA LEU A 75 1.68 3.89 -7.91
C LEU A 75 0.72 2.89 -8.57
N ASP A 76 0.37 3.08 -9.84
CA ASP A 76 -0.51 2.16 -10.59
C ASP A 76 0.03 0.72 -10.56
N PHE A 77 1.34 0.55 -10.73
CA PHE A 77 1.99 -0.75 -10.69
C PHE A 77 2.04 -1.36 -9.28
N PHE A 78 2.56 -0.61 -8.32
CA PHE A 78 2.71 -1.09 -6.94
C PHE A 78 1.34 -1.35 -6.29
N ALA A 79 0.38 -0.45 -6.50
CA ALA A 79 -0.99 -0.59 -6.05
C ALA A 79 -1.65 -1.86 -6.61
N THR A 80 -1.49 -2.12 -7.93
CA THR A 80 -2.03 -3.35 -8.53
C THR A 80 -1.40 -4.59 -7.91
N TYR A 81 -0.10 -4.57 -7.59
CA TYR A 81 0.56 -5.68 -6.91
C TYR A 81 -0.05 -5.98 -5.53
N VAL A 82 -0.31 -4.94 -4.73
CA VAL A 82 -0.95 -5.06 -3.42
C VAL A 82 -2.42 -5.47 -3.56
N ASP A 83 -3.15 -4.86 -4.49
CA ASP A 83 -4.56 -5.16 -4.76
C ASP A 83 -4.77 -6.63 -5.16
N ILE A 84 -3.81 -7.30 -5.81
CA ILE A 84 -3.83 -8.74 -6.04
C ILE A 84 -3.91 -9.50 -4.72
N ALA A 85 -3.13 -9.12 -3.71
CA ALA A 85 -3.06 -9.86 -2.46
C ALA A 85 -4.36 -9.79 -1.62
N ILE A 86 -5.14 -8.73 -1.82
CA ILE A 86 -6.42 -8.52 -1.10
C ILE A 86 -7.65 -8.88 -1.92
N ASN A 87 -7.48 -9.23 -3.19
CA ASN A 87 -8.60 -9.54 -4.07
C ASN A 87 -9.14 -10.96 -3.79
N PRO A 88 -10.47 -11.16 -3.64
CA PRO A 88 -11.08 -12.46 -3.39
C PRO A 88 -10.79 -13.53 -4.46
N MET A 89 -10.31 -13.13 -5.64
CA MET A 89 -9.84 -14.04 -6.67
C MET A 89 -8.65 -14.90 -6.19
N PHE A 90 -7.86 -14.40 -5.22
CA PHE A 90 -6.62 -15.00 -4.71
C PHE A 90 -6.70 -15.42 -3.24
N GLU A 91 -7.90 -15.60 -2.71
CA GLU A 91 -8.12 -16.01 -1.32
C GLU A 91 -7.36 -17.29 -0.94
N LYS A 92 -7.30 -18.24 -1.88
CA LYS A 92 -6.63 -19.54 -1.65
C LYS A 92 -5.11 -19.44 -1.58
N GLU A 93 -4.54 -18.48 -2.24
CA GLU A 93 -3.11 -18.20 -2.28
C GLU A 93 -2.60 -17.57 -0.98
N ASN A 94 -3.50 -16.99 -0.19
CA ASN A 94 -3.21 -16.35 1.11
C ASN A 94 -2.00 -15.39 1.04
N LEU A 95 -1.95 -14.56 0.00
CA LEU A 95 -0.80 -13.73 -0.33
C LEU A 95 -0.45 -12.71 0.77
N LEU A 96 -1.43 -12.27 1.58
CA LEU A 96 -1.16 -11.39 2.72
C LEU A 96 -0.22 -12.02 3.76
N GLN A 97 -0.14 -13.34 3.83
CA GLN A 97 0.72 -14.05 4.79
C GLN A 97 1.91 -14.73 4.12
N THR A 98 1.78 -15.12 2.86
CA THR A 98 2.80 -15.92 2.16
C THR A 98 3.77 -15.08 1.33
N ASP A 99 3.36 -13.87 0.95
CA ASP A 99 4.19 -12.99 0.12
C ASP A 99 5.08 -12.07 0.97
N THR A 100 6.31 -12.48 1.16
CA THR A 100 7.30 -11.76 1.98
C THR A 100 7.74 -10.42 1.39
N VAL A 101 7.48 -10.17 0.10
CA VAL A 101 7.84 -8.91 -0.58
C VAL A 101 6.69 -7.90 -0.50
N LEU A 102 5.48 -8.36 -0.20
CA LEU A 102 4.28 -7.50 -0.17
C LEU A 102 4.43 -6.25 0.70
N PRO A 103 4.98 -6.31 1.94
CA PRO A 103 5.13 -5.11 2.76
C PRO A 103 6.01 -4.03 2.12
N GLN A 104 7.11 -4.43 1.48
CA GLN A 104 8.00 -3.50 0.79
C GLN A 104 7.31 -2.85 -0.41
N ILE A 105 6.54 -3.61 -1.20
CA ILE A 105 5.81 -3.05 -2.34
C ILE A 105 4.68 -2.13 -1.87
N ALA A 106 4.00 -2.46 -0.77
CA ALA A 106 3.00 -1.60 -0.14
C ALA A 106 3.62 -0.28 0.35
N TYR A 107 4.83 -0.33 0.92
CA TYR A 107 5.60 0.86 1.26
C TYR A 107 5.89 1.73 0.03
N TYR A 108 6.38 1.15 -1.08
CA TYR A 108 6.64 1.91 -2.30
C TYR A 108 5.36 2.47 -2.94
N ALA A 109 4.24 1.76 -2.86
CA ALA A 109 2.93 2.30 -3.26
C ALA A 109 2.58 3.54 -2.43
N SER A 110 2.76 3.47 -1.11
CA SER A 110 2.50 4.57 -0.17
C SER A 110 3.45 5.75 -0.38
N LEU A 111 4.73 5.47 -0.64
CA LEU A 111 5.73 6.50 -0.92
C LEU A 111 5.41 7.25 -2.23
N ALA A 112 5.05 6.52 -3.29
CA ALA A 112 4.65 7.13 -4.55
C ALA A 112 3.38 8.00 -4.38
N ALA A 113 2.41 7.52 -3.60
CA ALA A 113 1.20 8.27 -3.26
C ALA A 113 1.52 9.52 -2.42
N ALA A 114 2.38 9.40 -1.40
CA ALA A 114 2.78 10.51 -0.54
C ALA A 114 3.50 11.63 -1.31
N LYS A 115 4.37 11.28 -2.27
CA LYS A 115 5.01 12.25 -3.16
C LYS A 115 4.03 13.07 -4.01
N MET A 116 2.81 12.55 -4.21
CA MET A 116 1.73 13.23 -4.95
C MET A 116 0.65 13.81 -4.02
N GLU A 117 0.83 13.72 -2.71
CA GLU A 117 -0.18 14.09 -1.71
C GLU A 117 -1.52 13.34 -1.89
N ASP A 118 -1.47 12.15 -2.50
CA ASP A 118 -2.62 11.25 -2.62
C ASP A 118 -2.83 10.48 -1.29
N TYR A 119 -3.31 11.22 -0.28
CA TYR A 119 -3.52 10.69 1.06
C TYR A 119 -4.50 9.51 1.13
N PRO A 120 -5.57 9.46 0.33
CA PRO A 120 -6.42 8.27 0.25
C PRO A 120 -5.65 7.02 -0.13
N SER A 121 -4.77 7.08 -1.13
CA SER A 121 -3.92 5.96 -1.53
C SER A 121 -2.87 5.63 -0.47
N VAL A 122 -2.29 6.61 0.21
CA VAL A 122 -1.41 6.39 1.37
C VAL A 122 -2.13 5.55 2.42
N LEU A 123 -3.32 5.98 2.86
CA LEU A 123 -4.10 5.29 3.89
C LEU A 123 -4.60 3.91 3.46
N LYS A 124 -4.73 3.68 2.15
CA LYS A 124 -5.09 2.37 1.60
C LYS A 124 -3.93 1.38 1.65
N TYR A 125 -2.72 1.79 1.31
CA TYR A 125 -1.60 0.86 1.08
C TYR A 125 -0.61 0.79 2.24
N ALA A 126 -0.32 1.88 2.95
CA ALA A 126 0.63 1.88 4.06
C ALA A 126 0.32 0.88 5.19
N PRO A 127 -0.96 0.57 5.52
CA PRO A 127 -1.27 -0.44 6.53
C PRO A 127 -0.69 -1.83 6.25
N TYR A 128 -0.45 -2.20 4.99
CA TYR A 128 0.15 -3.48 4.62
C TYR A 128 1.68 -3.53 4.83
N ALA A 129 2.30 -2.38 5.08
CA ALA A 129 3.73 -2.27 5.35
C ALA A 129 4.07 -2.01 6.82
N LYS A 130 3.11 -1.57 7.64
CA LYS A 130 3.34 -1.05 9.00
C LYS A 130 3.96 -2.04 10.00
N GLU A 131 3.87 -3.35 9.74
CA GLU A 131 4.42 -4.41 10.58
C GLU A 131 5.80 -4.88 10.11
N ASP A 132 6.29 -4.38 8.97
CA ASP A 132 7.58 -4.77 8.43
C ASP A 132 8.73 -4.14 9.24
N LYS A 133 9.79 -4.93 9.47
CA LYS A 133 10.91 -4.53 10.33
C LYS A 133 11.75 -3.38 9.75
N GLU A 134 11.83 -3.29 8.43
CA GLU A 134 12.66 -2.30 7.75
C GLU A 134 11.88 -1.03 7.39
N VAL A 135 10.70 -1.20 6.81
CA VAL A 135 9.92 -0.09 6.25
C VAL A 135 8.73 0.33 7.10
N GLY A 136 8.37 -0.46 8.13
CA GLY A 136 7.16 -0.25 8.92
C GLY A 136 7.09 1.12 9.60
N LYS A 137 8.19 1.59 10.17
CA LYS A 137 8.26 2.92 10.78
C LYS A 137 7.93 4.05 9.79
N TYR A 138 8.44 3.96 8.57
CA TYR A 138 8.16 4.95 7.51
C TYR A 138 6.72 4.83 6.99
N ALA A 139 6.18 3.62 6.89
CA ALA A 139 4.77 3.43 6.54
C ALA A 139 3.85 4.07 7.59
N MET A 140 4.18 3.98 8.88
CA MET A 140 3.44 4.64 9.95
C MET A 140 3.60 6.17 9.93
N GLU A 141 4.77 6.70 9.57
CA GLU A 141 4.92 8.15 9.30
C GLU A 141 3.97 8.61 8.21
N PHE A 142 3.89 7.87 7.09
CA PHE A 142 2.99 8.22 6.00
C PHE A 142 1.52 8.19 6.44
N ILE A 143 1.11 7.19 7.23
CA ILE A 143 -0.24 7.13 7.81
C ILE A 143 -0.50 8.37 8.67
N SER A 144 0.41 8.70 9.59
CA SER A 144 0.25 9.84 10.48
C SER A 144 0.20 11.16 9.69
N THR A 145 1.08 11.34 8.72
CA THR A 145 1.09 12.52 7.86
C THR A 145 -0.21 12.66 7.07
N ALA A 146 -0.71 11.57 6.50
CA ALA A 146 -1.96 11.58 5.74
C ALA A 146 -3.18 11.91 6.63
N LEU A 147 -3.25 11.36 7.85
CA LEU A 147 -4.33 11.65 8.80
C LEU A 147 -4.29 13.13 9.25
N LYS A 148 -3.10 13.66 9.51
CA LYS A 148 -2.91 15.09 9.81
C LYS A 148 -3.41 15.97 8.67
N ALA A 149 -3.01 15.68 7.45
CA ALA A 149 -3.39 16.44 6.26
C ALA A 149 -4.89 16.40 5.98
N GLN A 150 -5.56 15.28 6.31
CA GLN A 150 -7.03 15.17 6.20
C GLN A 150 -7.80 15.81 7.36
N GLY A 151 -7.12 16.37 8.37
CA GLY A 151 -7.73 17.00 9.54
C GLY A 151 -8.35 16.01 10.54
N ASP A 152 -8.08 14.70 10.42
CA ASP A 152 -8.56 13.69 11.38
C ASP A 152 -7.62 13.66 12.61
N THR A 153 -7.73 14.69 13.43
CA THR A 153 -6.87 14.90 14.60
C THR A 153 -6.93 13.72 15.58
N VAL A 154 -8.10 13.10 15.74
CA VAL A 154 -8.27 11.97 16.68
C VAL A 154 -7.46 10.76 16.21
N LYS A 155 -7.61 10.37 14.95
CA LYS A 155 -6.85 9.24 14.39
C LYS A 155 -5.37 9.58 14.22
N TRP A 156 -5.04 10.84 13.93
CA TRP A 156 -3.66 11.27 13.86
C TRP A 156 -2.94 11.10 15.20
N ILE A 157 -3.51 11.60 16.31
CA ILE A 157 -2.93 11.42 17.66
C ILE A 157 -2.81 9.94 18.01
N ALA A 158 -3.84 9.15 17.70
CA ALA A 158 -3.79 7.70 17.94
C ALA A 158 -2.66 7.04 17.14
N SER A 159 -2.45 7.43 15.88
CA SER A 159 -1.36 6.91 15.04
C SER A 159 0.03 7.29 15.56
N LEU A 160 0.18 8.50 16.13
CA LEU A 160 1.43 8.92 16.76
C LEU A 160 1.74 8.07 18.01
N LYS A 161 0.76 7.83 18.87
CA LYS A 161 0.91 6.99 20.06
C LYS A 161 1.25 5.53 19.71
N ASP A 162 0.58 4.96 18.71
CA ASP A 162 0.90 3.62 18.18
C ASP A 162 2.34 3.57 17.63
N GLY A 163 2.76 4.63 16.92
CA GLY A 163 4.12 4.75 16.40
C GLY A 163 5.18 4.82 17.49
N ILE A 164 4.94 5.56 18.57
CA ILE A 164 5.85 5.65 19.71
C ILE A 164 5.99 4.28 20.40
N GLN A 165 4.86 3.60 20.64
CA GLN A 165 4.87 2.28 21.28
C GLN A 165 5.64 1.25 20.42
N LYS A 166 5.50 1.31 19.11
CA LYS A 166 6.05 0.31 18.18
C LYS A 166 7.49 0.60 17.79
N TYR A 167 7.85 1.87 17.68
CA TYR A 167 9.15 2.37 17.25
C TYR A 167 9.67 3.45 18.19
N PRO A 168 9.95 3.14 19.47
CA PRO A 168 10.31 4.14 20.49
C PRO A 168 11.56 4.94 20.12
N GLU A 169 12.50 4.35 19.40
CA GLU A 169 13.73 5.03 18.93
C GLU A 169 13.49 6.00 17.77
N HIS A 170 12.27 6.03 17.21
CA HIS A 170 11.96 6.84 16.05
C HIS A 170 11.34 8.18 16.46
N SER A 171 12.13 9.23 16.48
CA SER A 171 11.79 10.55 17.03
C SER A 171 10.60 11.25 16.36
N PHE A 172 10.23 10.89 15.15
CA PHE A 172 9.13 11.48 14.40
C PHE A 172 7.82 11.53 15.20
N PHE A 173 7.41 10.39 15.75
CA PHE A 173 6.12 10.26 16.42
C PHE A 173 6.05 11.07 17.70
N PHE A 174 7.09 10.94 18.53
CA PHE A 174 7.19 11.68 19.79
C PHE A 174 7.24 13.19 19.54
N GLY A 175 8.08 13.65 18.62
CA GLY A 175 8.20 15.07 18.29
C GLY A 175 6.85 15.67 17.87
N HIS A 176 6.15 15.03 16.95
CA HIS A 176 4.85 15.53 16.49
C HIS A 176 3.77 15.52 17.57
N LEU A 177 3.79 14.55 18.51
CA LEU A 177 2.83 14.51 19.60
C LEU A 177 3.07 15.61 20.61
N ILE A 178 4.33 15.85 20.98
CA ILE A 178 4.72 16.95 21.88
C ILE A 178 4.41 18.32 21.25
N ASP A 179 4.71 18.51 19.98
CA ASP A 179 4.36 19.72 19.23
C ASP A 179 2.84 19.97 19.25
N TYR A 180 2.04 18.92 19.06
CA TYR A 180 0.59 19.03 19.14
C TYR A 180 0.12 19.48 20.52
N TYR A 181 0.62 18.88 21.61
CA TYR A 181 0.23 19.23 22.96
C TYR A 181 0.66 20.68 23.27
N SER A 182 1.88 21.05 22.94
CA SER A 182 2.42 22.40 23.20
C SER A 182 1.62 23.48 22.45
N ASN A 183 1.33 23.25 21.15
CA ASN A 183 0.60 24.21 20.33
C ASN A 183 -0.89 24.36 20.73
N ASN A 184 -1.42 23.42 21.50
CA ASN A 184 -2.80 23.46 22.03
C ASN A 184 -2.86 23.80 23.52
N ASN A 185 -1.75 24.28 24.13
CA ASN A 185 -1.61 24.59 25.54
C ASN A 185 -1.96 23.42 26.48
N LYS A 186 -1.73 22.19 26.02
CA LYS A 186 -1.98 20.93 26.76
C LYS A 186 -0.69 20.50 27.47
N PHE A 187 -0.13 21.36 28.29
CA PHE A 187 1.18 21.13 28.91
C PHE A 187 1.15 19.98 29.92
N ASP A 188 0.06 19.84 30.67
CA ASP A 188 -0.07 18.76 31.65
C ASP A 188 -0.12 17.39 30.95
N GLU A 189 -0.85 17.28 29.83
CA GLU A 189 -0.89 16.04 29.02
C GLU A 189 0.46 15.74 28.38
N ALA A 190 1.22 16.78 27.98
CA ALA A 190 2.56 16.60 27.43
C ALA A 190 3.53 16.07 28.51
N MET A 191 3.47 16.62 29.72
CA MET A 191 4.32 16.20 30.85
C MET A 191 3.96 14.77 31.28
N GLN A 192 2.67 14.46 31.46
CA GLN A 192 2.23 13.12 31.83
C GLN A 192 2.68 12.09 30.81
N PHE A 193 2.55 12.40 29.51
CA PHE A 193 2.99 11.51 28.44
C PHE A 193 4.51 11.28 28.47
N ALA A 194 5.30 12.33 28.72
CA ALA A 194 6.75 12.22 28.82
C ALA A 194 7.16 11.36 30.04
N ASP A 195 6.49 11.53 31.18
CA ASP A 195 6.74 10.76 32.39
C ASP A 195 6.38 9.27 32.18
N ASP A 196 5.25 8.98 31.54
CA ASP A 196 4.83 7.61 31.20
C ASP A 196 5.83 6.89 30.27
N MET A 197 6.56 7.63 29.44
CA MET A 197 7.59 7.08 28.54
C MET A 197 8.93 6.81 29.26
N LEU A 198 9.17 7.43 30.41
CA LEU A 198 10.40 7.26 31.21
C LEU A 198 10.27 6.19 32.30
N ALA A 199 9.05 5.72 32.58
CA ALA A 199 8.73 4.72 33.59
C ALA A 199 8.89 3.30 33.07
#